data_b58e1346a9a3ac8d12a4d05d047adf0e
#
_entry.id   b58e1346a9a3ac8d12a4d05d047adf0e
#
_cell.length_a   1.000
_cell.length_b   1.000
_cell.length_c   1.000
_cell.angle_alpha   90.00
_cell.angle_beta   90.00
_cell.angle_gamma   90.00
#
_symmetry.space_group_name_H-M   'P 1'
#
loop_
_entity.id
_entity.type
_entity.pdbx_description
1 polymer ?
#
loop_
_entity_poly.entity_id
_entity_poly.type
_entity_poly.pdbx_seq_one_letter_code
_entity_poly.pdbx_strand_id
1 'polypeptide(L)'
;FTTQAVDKYDIRPRGCETRPAGTLSGGNQQKVIIAREVENDKDLLIAVNPTRGLDVGAIEYVHRYIVEQRNKGKAVLLVFFELDEIMRLSDRIDVIYDGQIVSEVAGKDANENELGLMMAGGKQHAD
;
A
#
# COMPACT_ATOMS: atom_id res chain seq x y z
N PHE A 1 -12.40 8.05 19.81
CA PHE A 1 -11.74 7.46 18.63
C PHE A 1 -11.73 8.45 17.44
N THR A 2 -12.87 8.92 16.99
CA THR A 2 -13.00 9.66 15.72
C THR A 2 -12.27 11.01 15.73
N THR A 3 -12.44 11.84 16.76
CA THR A 3 -11.77 13.15 16.85
C THR A 3 -10.25 13.00 16.96
N GLN A 4 -9.79 12.05 17.78
CA GLN A 4 -8.35 11.75 17.91
C GLN A 4 -7.76 11.25 16.59
N ALA A 5 -8.48 10.41 15.85
CA ALA A 5 -8.04 9.91 14.54
C ALA A 5 -7.96 11.04 13.50
N VAL A 6 -8.92 11.97 13.48
CA VAL A 6 -8.91 13.12 12.58
C VAL A 6 -7.64 13.96 12.77
N ASP A 7 -7.24 14.22 14.00
CA ASP A 7 -6.03 14.99 14.29
C ASP A 7 -4.76 14.18 14.02
N LYS A 8 -4.69 12.94 14.50
CA LYS A 8 -3.52 12.06 14.38
C LYS A 8 -3.16 11.74 12.94
N TYR A 9 -4.17 11.53 12.09
CA TYR A 9 -3.99 11.16 10.68
C TYR A 9 -4.14 12.35 9.72
N ASP A 10 -4.24 13.56 10.25
CA ASP A 10 -4.41 14.80 9.48
C ASP A 10 -5.53 14.69 8.43
N ILE A 11 -6.70 14.19 8.85
CA ILE A 11 -7.87 14.09 7.99
C ILE A 11 -8.51 15.48 7.85
N ARG A 12 -8.84 15.87 6.63
CA ARG A 12 -9.39 17.20 6.34
C ARG A 12 -10.76 17.11 5.64
N PRO A 13 -11.63 18.08 5.85
CA PRO A 13 -11.48 19.23 6.75
C PRO A 13 -11.64 18.81 8.22
N ARG A 14 -11.07 19.56 9.15
CA ARG A 14 -11.32 19.36 10.59
C ARG A 14 -12.82 19.50 10.89
N GLY A 15 -13.32 18.75 11.85
CA GLY A 15 -14.75 18.71 12.16
C GLY A 15 -15.57 17.87 11.17
N CYS A 16 -14.90 16.99 10.41
CA CYS A 16 -15.56 16.10 9.45
C CYS A 16 -16.15 14.83 10.08
N GLU A 17 -16.01 14.63 11.39
CA GLU A 17 -16.36 13.39 12.10
C GLU A 17 -17.82 12.98 11.95
N THR A 18 -18.70 13.97 11.72
CA THR A 18 -20.14 13.77 11.55
C THR A 18 -20.57 13.77 10.09
N ARG A 19 -19.64 13.94 9.16
CA ARG A 19 -19.94 13.99 7.72
C ARG A 19 -19.88 12.61 7.10
N PRO A 20 -20.69 12.33 6.08
CA PRO A 20 -20.55 11.12 5.28
C PRO A 20 -19.15 11.05 4.66
N ALA A 21 -18.46 9.92 4.78
CA ALA A 21 -17.10 9.74 4.25
C ALA A 21 -16.98 10.04 2.75
N GLY A 22 -18.03 9.78 1.99
CA GLY A 22 -18.08 10.08 0.54
C GLY A 22 -17.98 11.57 0.20
N THR A 23 -18.13 12.48 1.17
CA THR A 23 -17.96 13.94 0.96
C THR A 23 -16.51 14.40 1.10
N LEU A 24 -15.63 13.51 1.54
CA LEU A 24 -14.20 13.78 1.67
C LEU A 24 -13.49 13.60 0.32
N SER A 25 -12.35 14.27 0.13
CA SER A 25 -11.45 13.99 -1.01
C SER A 25 -10.95 12.54 -0.95
N GLY A 26 -10.56 11.97 -2.09
CA GLY A 26 -10.03 10.61 -2.16
C GLY A 26 -8.87 10.36 -1.19
N GLY A 27 -7.92 11.29 -1.09
CA GLY A 27 -6.82 11.20 -0.14
C GLY A 27 -7.27 11.20 1.32
N ASN A 28 -8.28 12.01 1.68
CA ASN A 28 -8.82 11.99 3.05
C ASN A 28 -9.65 10.73 3.33
N GLN A 29 -10.40 10.21 2.35
CA GLN A 29 -11.05 8.91 2.47
C GLN A 29 -10.04 7.80 2.74
N GLN A 30 -8.90 7.80 2.03
CA GLN A 30 -7.83 6.83 2.24
C GLN A 30 -7.20 6.96 3.63
N LYS A 31 -7.00 8.19 4.12
CA LYS A 31 -6.53 8.42 5.49
C LYS A 31 -7.49 7.84 6.55
N VAL A 32 -8.80 7.95 6.32
CA VAL A 32 -9.81 7.33 7.21
C VAL A 32 -9.69 5.81 7.21
N ILE A 33 -9.52 5.19 6.04
CA ILE A 33 -9.34 3.74 5.92
C ILE A 33 -8.06 3.30 6.64
N ILE A 34 -6.93 4.00 6.40
CA ILE A 34 -5.66 3.71 7.06
C ILE A 34 -5.78 3.86 8.58
N ALA A 35 -6.41 4.94 9.05
CA ALA A 35 -6.64 5.15 10.48
C ALA A 35 -7.38 3.98 11.10
N ARG A 36 -8.45 3.51 10.47
CA ARG A 36 -9.23 2.37 10.94
C ARG A 36 -8.39 1.09 11.04
N GLU A 37 -7.64 0.77 9.99
CA GLU A 37 -6.86 -0.46 9.94
C GLU A 37 -5.66 -0.42 10.92
N VAL A 38 -4.99 0.72 11.03
CA VAL A 38 -3.83 0.89 11.92
C VAL A 38 -4.25 0.90 13.39
N GLU A 39 -5.36 1.56 13.72
CA GLU A 39 -5.88 1.60 15.11
C GLU A 39 -6.42 0.24 15.58
N ASN A 40 -6.75 -0.66 14.67
CA ASN A 40 -7.11 -2.04 15.02
C ASN A 40 -5.91 -2.88 15.52
N ASP A 41 -4.70 -2.37 15.38
CA ASP A 41 -3.44 -2.95 15.89
C ASP A 41 -3.27 -4.46 15.63
N LYS A 42 -3.55 -4.89 14.39
CA LYS A 42 -3.39 -6.28 13.98
C LYS A 42 -1.93 -6.58 13.59
N ASP A 43 -1.54 -7.83 13.72
CA ASP A 43 -0.20 -8.31 13.36
C ASP A 43 0.04 -8.36 11.85
N LEU A 44 -1.03 -8.43 11.06
CA LEU A 44 -1.00 -8.44 9.60
C LEU A 44 -1.81 -7.28 9.04
N LEU A 45 -1.17 -6.48 8.18
CA LEU A 45 -1.81 -5.47 7.35
C LEU A 45 -1.86 -5.97 5.90
N ILE A 46 -3.06 -6.00 5.31
CA ILE A 46 -3.24 -6.29 3.88
C ILE A 46 -3.68 -5.00 3.19
N ALA A 47 -2.92 -4.57 2.18
CA ALA A 47 -3.21 -3.37 1.41
C ALA A 47 -3.24 -3.68 -0.09
N VAL A 48 -4.40 -3.46 -0.71
CA VAL A 48 -4.63 -3.69 -2.14
C VAL A 48 -4.82 -2.36 -2.84
N ASN A 49 -3.88 -2.01 -3.72
CA ASN A 49 -3.85 -0.75 -4.47
C ASN A 49 -4.17 0.49 -3.59
N PRO A 50 -3.50 0.66 -2.43
CA PRO A 50 -3.87 1.67 -1.46
C PRO A 50 -3.62 3.10 -1.93
N THR A 51 -2.89 3.29 -3.00
CA THR A 51 -2.51 4.60 -3.57
C THR A 51 -3.27 4.95 -4.84
N ARG A 52 -4.13 4.05 -5.34
CA ARG A 52 -4.86 4.25 -6.60
C ARG A 52 -5.72 5.51 -6.56
N GLY A 53 -5.51 6.38 -7.54
CA GLY A 53 -6.30 7.61 -7.71
C GLY A 53 -5.97 8.72 -6.71
N LEU A 54 -4.87 8.61 -5.98
CA LEU A 54 -4.40 9.62 -5.04
C LEU A 54 -3.39 10.57 -5.69
N ASP A 55 -3.33 11.80 -5.17
CA ASP A 55 -2.25 12.74 -5.48
C ASP A 55 -0.92 12.33 -4.81
N VAL A 56 0.18 12.94 -5.26
CA VAL A 56 1.54 12.60 -4.79
C VAL A 56 1.69 12.70 -3.27
N GLY A 57 1.12 13.74 -2.66
CA GLY A 57 1.20 13.93 -1.21
C GLY A 57 0.47 12.84 -0.43
N ALA A 58 -0.69 12.42 -0.92
CA ALA A 58 -1.46 11.32 -0.34
C ALA A 58 -0.76 9.96 -0.53
N ILE A 59 -0.12 9.74 -1.69
CA ILE A 59 0.69 8.54 -1.96
C ILE A 59 1.84 8.45 -0.95
N GLU A 60 2.63 9.50 -0.77
CA GLU A 60 3.73 9.52 0.18
C GLU A 60 3.27 9.29 1.62
N TYR A 61 2.11 9.81 1.97
CA TYR A 61 1.49 9.58 3.27
C TYR A 61 1.18 8.09 3.48
N VAL A 62 0.56 7.43 2.49
CA VAL A 62 0.25 6.00 2.53
C VAL A 62 1.52 5.17 2.64
N HIS A 63 2.53 5.45 1.82
CA HIS A 63 3.83 4.75 1.85
C HIS A 63 4.48 4.82 3.23
N ARG A 64 4.51 5.99 3.84
CA ARG A 64 5.07 6.18 5.19
C ARG A 64 4.35 5.31 6.21
N TYR A 65 3.03 5.27 6.18
CA TYR A 65 2.24 4.44 7.09
C TYR A 65 2.51 2.93 6.92
N ILE A 66 2.63 2.47 5.70
CA ILE A 66 2.97 1.07 5.39
C ILE A 66 4.33 0.72 6.00
N VAL A 67 5.33 1.56 5.76
CA VAL A 67 6.69 1.36 6.30
C VAL A 67 6.70 1.41 7.83
N GLU A 68 5.95 2.31 8.45
CA GLU A 68 5.81 2.36 9.91
C GLU A 68 5.23 1.06 10.49
N GLN A 69 4.23 0.46 9.87
CA GLN A 69 3.67 -0.82 10.34
C GLN A 69 4.72 -1.94 10.25
N ARG A 70 5.45 -2.01 9.14
CA ARG A 70 6.56 -2.95 8.97
C ARG A 70 7.63 -2.74 10.04
N ASN A 71 8.03 -1.50 10.32
CA ASN A 71 9.07 -1.16 11.31
C ASN A 71 8.64 -1.46 12.76
N LYS A 72 7.33 -1.52 13.02
CA LYS A 72 6.76 -2.01 14.29
C LYS A 72 6.79 -3.54 14.43
N GLY A 73 7.36 -4.26 13.46
CA GLY A 73 7.45 -5.71 13.46
C GLY A 73 6.21 -6.43 12.93
N LYS A 74 5.28 -5.73 12.31
CA LYS A 74 4.09 -6.32 11.71
C LYS A 74 4.37 -6.90 10.34
N ALA A 75 3.63 -7.92 9.96
CA ALA A 75 3.62 -8.40 8.59
C ALA A 75 2.77 -7.47 7.70
N VAL A 76 3.27 -7.14 6.52
CA VAL A 76 2.54 -6.33 5.55
C VAL A 76 2.48 -7.07 4.22
N LEU A 77 1.27 -7.34 3.74
CA LEU A 77 1.02 -7.88 2.41
C LEU A 77 0.51 -6.76 1.50
N LEU A 78 1.30 -6.45 0.47
CA LEU A 78 0.96 -5.44 -0.53
C LEU A 78 0.55 -6.10 -1.84
N VAL A 79 -0.53 -5.64 -2.43
CA VAL A 79 -0.95 -5.99 -3.79
C VAL A 79 -1.03 -4.72 -4.60
N PHE A 80 -0.12 -4.57 -5.54
CA PHE A 80 -0.02 -3.41 -6.42
C PHE A 80 0.10 -3.81 -7.89
N PHE A 81 -0.26 -2.88 -8.77
CA PHE A 81 0.06 -2.97 -10.20
C PHE A 81 1.21 -2.05 -10.61
N GLU A 82 1.51 -1.05 -9.78
CA GLU A 82 2.58 -0.07 -10.05
C GLU A 82 3.93 -0.63 -9.57
N LEU A 83 4.81 -0.96 -10.52
CA LEU A 83 6.08 -1.63 -10.24
C LEU A 83 7.03 -0.79 -9.38
N ASP A 84 7.10 0.51 -9.62
CA ASP A 84 7.96 1.42 -8.86
C ASP A 84 7.55 1.52 -7.39
N GLU A 85 6.26 1.48 -7.07
CA GLU A 85 5.78 1.44 -5.69
C GLU A 85 6.16 0.13 -5.00
N ILE A 86 5.94 -1.01 -5.66
CA ILE A 86 6.32 -2.33 -5.13
C ILE A 86 7.82 -2.38 -4.86
N MET A 87 8.65 -1.98 -5.82
CA MET A 87 10.11 -2.02 -5.68
C MET A 87 10.62 -1.12 -4.56
N ARG A 88 9.97 0.01 -4.32
CA ARG A 88 10.33 0.95 -3.24
C ARG A 88 9.94 0.48 -1.85
N LEU A 89 8.86 -0.29 -1.72
CA LEU A 89 8.26 -0.63 -0.43
C LEU A 89 8.53 -2.05 0.03
N SER A 90 8.83 -2.97 -0.88
CA SER A 90 8.81 -4.41 -0.57
C SER A 90 10.18 -4.96 -0.24
N ASP A 91 10.25 -5.79 0.80
CA ASP A 91 11.43 -6.60 1.13
C ASP A 91 11.51 -7.83 0.22
N ARG A 92 10.35 -8.39 -0.15
CA ARG A 92 10.17 -9.53 -1.07
C ARG A 92 9.03 -9.25 -2.03
N ILE A 93 9.18 -9.65 -3.27
CA ILE A 93 8.20 -9.48 -4.34
C ILE A 93 7.87 -10.83 -4.93
N ASP A 94 6.60 -11.19 -4.88
CA ASP A 94 6.06 -12.39 -5.52
C ASP A 94 5.24 -11.96 -6.74
N VAL A 95 5.52 -12.52 -7.90
CA VAL A 95 4.79 -12.21 -9.14
C VAL A 95 3.74 -13.28 -9.39
N ILE A 96 2.49 -12.83 -9.56
CA ILE A 96 1.36 -13.72 -9.87
C ILE A 96 1.00 -13.56 -11.36
N TYR A 97 0.89 -14.66 -12.05
CA TYR A 97 0.36 -14.74 -13.41
C TYR A 97 -0.53 -15.97 -13.57
N ASP A 98 -1.69 -15.81 -14.20
CA ASP A 98 -2.67 -16.89 -14.44
C ASP A 98 -2.97 -17.74 -13.18
N GLY A 99 -3.14 -17.07 -12.04
CA GLY A 99 -3.48 -17.71 -10.77
C GLY A 99 -2.32 -18.45 -10.08
N GLN A 100 -1.09 -18.31 -10.57
CA GLN A 100 0.10 -18.97 -10.01
C GLN A 100 1.18 -17.94 -9.66
N ILE A 101 1.93 -18.21 -8.59
CA ILE A 101 3.16 -17.48 -8.29
C ILE A 101 4.24 -17.98 -9.25
N VAL A 102 4.65 -17.12 -10.18
CA VAL A 102 5.62 -17.46 -11.23
C VAL A 102 7.04 -17.04 -10.87
N SER A 103 7.22 -16.17 -9.91
CA SER A 103 8.53 -15.74 -9.44
C SER A 103 8.47 -15.19 -8.02
N GLU A 104 9.60 -15.33 -7.30
CA GLU A 104 9.88 -14.70 -6.01
C GLU A 104 11.25 -14.02 -6.09
N VAL A 105 11.30 -12.71 -5.78
CA VAL A 105 12.51 -11.90 -5.88
C VAL A 105 12.68 -11.08 -4.61
N ALA A 106 13.92 -10.96 -4.10
CA ALA A 106 14.22 -10.00 -3.05
C ALA A 106 14.07 -8.58 -3.58
N GLY A 107 13.43 -7.67 -2.82
CA GLY A 107 13.16 -6.32 -3.27
C GLY A 107 14.41 -5.56 -3.75
N LYS A 108 15.54 -5.77 -3.07
CA LYS A 108 16.85 -5.18 -3.42
C LYS A 108 17.41 -5.65 -4.78
N ASP A 109 16.99 -6.83 -5.26
CA ASP A 109 17.46 -7.45 -6.48
C ASP A 109 16.43 -7.33 -7.62
N ALA A 110 15.30 -6.65 -7.35
CA ALA A 110 14.22 -6.50 -8.30
C ALA A 110 14.61 -5.62 -9.49
N ASN A 111 14.19 -6.03 -10.69
CA ASN A 111 14.36 -5.28 -11.92
C ASN A 111 13.00 -5.04 -12.57
N GLU A 112 12.70 -3.79 -12.92
CA GLU A 112 11.39 -3.39 -13.45
C GLU A 112 11.03 -4.14 -14.75
N ASN A 113 12.00 -4.26 -15.67
CA ASN A 113 11.76 -4.94 -16.96
C ASN A 113 11.47 -6.43 -16.77
N GLU A 114 12.21 -7.09 -15.88
CA GLU A 114 12.01 -8.52 -15.57
C GLU A 114 10.67 -8.76 -14.88
N LEU A 115 10.31 -7.94 -13.89
CA LEU A 115 9.01 -8.01 -13.22
C LEU A 115 7.87 -7.78 -14.21
N GLY A 116 7.98 -6.75 -15.07
CA GLY A 116 6.99 -6.46 -16.09
C GLY A 116 6.82 -7.61 -17.09
N LEU A 117 7.90 -8.24 -17.51
CA LEU A 117 7.86 -9.40 -18.40
C LEU A 117 7.16 -10.60 -17.74
N MET A 118 7.48 -10.90 -16.47
CA MET A 118 6.85 -11.99 -15.73
C MET A 118 5.36 -11.73 -15.48
N MET A 119 4.97 -10.50 -15.20
CA MET A 119 3.55 -10.10 -15.05
C MET A 119 2.77 -10.26 -16.36
N ALA A 120 3.42 -10.20 -17.51
CA ALA A 120 2.84 -10.44 -18.83
C ALA A 120 2.90 -11.93 -19.27
N GLY A 121 3.35 -12.83 -18.42
CA GLY A 121 3.46 -14.25 -18.72
C GLY A 121 4.75 -14.64 -19.44
N GLY A 122 5.72 -13.75 -19.53
CA GLY A 122 7.08 -14.05 -20.01
C GLY A 122 7.83 -14.93 -19.02
N LYS A 123 8.71 -15.81 -19.51
CA LYS A 123 9.59 -16.61 -18.65
C LYS A 123 10.78 -15.78 -18.18
N GLN A 124 11.18 -15.98 -16.94
CA GLN A 124 12.50 -15.56 -16.47
C GLN A 124 13.56 -16.18 -17.41
N HIS A 125 14.47 -15.39 -17.96
CA HIS A 125 15.65 -15.95 -18.57
C HIS A 125 16.48 -16.60 -17.45
N ALA A 126 16.39 -17.94 -17.35
CA ALA A 126 17.33 -18.70 -16.58
C ALA A 126 18.67 -18.67 -17.31
N ASP A 127 19.60 -17.89 -16.79
CA ASP A 127 21.02 -18.05 -17.11
C ASP A 127 21.58 -19.29 -16.41
#